data_c7f67ec4a18b353ac3872bf7a04cde4b
#
_entry.id   c7f67ec4a18b353ac3872bf7a04cde4b
#
_cell.length_a   1.000
_cell.length_b   1.000
_cell.length_c   1.000
_cell.angle_alpha   90.00
_cell.angle_beta   90.00
_cell.angle_gamma   90.00
#
_symmetry.space_group_name_H-M   'P 1'
#
loop_
_entity.id
_entity.type
_entity.pdbx_description
1 polymer ?
#
loop_
_entity_poly.entity_id
_entity_poly.type
_entity_poly.pdbx_seq_one_letter_code
_entity_poly.pdbx_strand_id
1 'polypeptide(L)'
;MSAGPTKAIAATPAPPAASKRLLPWLVAVAFFMESLDTTILNTAVPTISAALHVGPLSMKAVLASYTLSLAVFIPISGWVADRFGTRRVFATAIGLFTLGSLLCGLSSNIHVLVACRILQGIGGSMMVPVGRLTLVRTFAKADLLRTMSFVSIPALIAPMLGPIAGGLIVGYLHWRVIFFLNIPIGLIGLILVYIHLPDYREETHPLDVVGLILFGAGIGLLSYVLEVFGEHTLSVREISGLLLLSFALLGGYWLHAKTLAYPLLQLGLFKIRTFRAAVSGSFFTRLGIGGVPFLLPLLYQVGLGFSPVQSGLLIMPQALAAMSMKMVMPRLLSAIGYRWVLISNTIVLGLLLLLFATIGLHTPVWMILLQAFLYGAFTSLQYTSMNTLVYADTTDKETSAASSIASTMQQMSISFGVATAGLATTFFVPRGHSAPTEMIQGIHKALLALGTLTILSTIVFRSLKPGDGDAVSHQKVFHPGG
;
A
#
# COMPACT_ATOMS: atom_id res chain seq x y z
N MET A 1 27.87 -2.89 46.33
CA MET A 1 27.12 -2.04 45.38
C MET A 1 25.68 -2.50 45.38
N SER A 2 24.81 -1.75 46.03
CA SER A 2 23.40 -2.05 46.27
C SER A 2 22.63 -1.85 44.96
N ALA A 3 21.93 -2.90 44.50
CA ALA A 3 20.98 -2.83 43.40
C ALA A 3 19.78 -2.00 43.87
N GLY A 4 19.58 -0.83 43.26
CA GLY A 4 18.43 0.03 43.52
C GLY A 4 17.12 -0.68 43.07
N PRO A 5 15.98 -0.37 43.71
CA PRO A 5 14.74 -1.04 43.44
C PRO A 5 14.24 -0.72 42.02
N THR A 6 14.07 -1.79 41.22
CA THR A 6 13.39 -1.75 39.92
C THR A 6 11.99 -1.16 40.16
N LYS A 7 11.73 0.06 39.69
CA LYS A 7 10.38 0.64 39.69
C LYS A 7 9.46 -0.30 38.91
N ALA A 8 8.60 -1.01 39.62
CA ALA A 8 7.52 -1.75 39.01
C ALA A 8 6.63 -0.75 38.24
N ILE A 9 6.59 -0.90 36.93
CA ILE A 9 5.64 -0.15 36.08
C ILE A 9 4.25 -0.51 36.55
N ALA A 10 3.49 0.48 37.02
CA ALA A 10 2.12 0.29 37.48
C ALA A 10 1.33 -0.39 36.36
N ALA A 11 0.80 -1.59 36.66
CA ALA A 11 -0.05 -2.33 35.75
C ALA A 11 -1.20 -1.41 35.30
N THR A 12 -1.27 -1.12 34.02
CA THR A 12 -2.35 -0.32 33.43
C THR A 12 -3.66 -1.00 33.79
N PRO A 13 -4.63 -0.32 34.41
CA PRO A 13 -5.89 -0.93 34.81
C PRO A 13 -6.56 -1.54 33.59
N ALA A 14 -7.15 -2.73 33.75
CA ALA A 14 -7.85 -3.42 32.67
C ALA A 14 -8.91 -2.51 32.07
N PRO A 15 -8.98 -2.37 30.75
CA PRO A 15 -9.93 -1.45 30.12
C PRO A 15 -11.36 -1.87 30.45
N PRO A 16 -12.29 -0.90 30.62
CA PRO A 16 -13.70 -1.16 30.85
C PRO A 16 -14.28 -2.11 29.78
N ALA A 17 -15.24 -2.96 30.16
CA ALA A 17 -15.85 -3.95 29.26
C ALA A 17 -16.43 -3.30 27.97
N ALA A 18 -16.98 -2.10 28.07
CA ALA A 18 -17.47 -1.31 26.94
C ALA A 18 -16.34 -0.95 25.94
N SER A 19 -15.15 -0.58 26.45
CA SER A 19 -13.98 -0.28 25.61
C SER A 19 -13.51 -1.52 24.84
N LYS A 20 -13.53 -2.72 25.44
CA LYS A 20 -13.16 -3.96 24.74
C LYS A 20 -14.09 -4.30 23.57
N ARG A 21 -15.40 -3.99 23.69
CA ARG A 21 -16.38 -4.25 22.61
C ARG A 21 -16.26 -3.26 21.45
N LEU A 22 -16.00 -1.98 21.74
CA LEU A 22 -15.93 -0.92 20.73
C LEU A 22 -14.59 -0.84 20.02
N LEU A 23 -13.49 -1.22 20.67
CA LEU A 23 -12.15 -1.12 20.12
C LEU A 23 -11.97 -1.80 18.76
N PRO A 24 -12.43 -3.04 18.51
CA PRO A 24 -12.33 -3.67 17.19
C PRO A 24 -13.07 -2.88 16.10
N TRP A 25 -14.23 -2.30 16.41
CA TRP A 25 -14.98 -1.48 15.47
C TRP A 25 -14.26 -0.19 15.13
N LEU A 26 -13.67 0.50 16.11
CA LEU A 26 -12.91 1.74 15.87
C LEU A 26 -11.71 1.49 14.96
N VAL A 27 -10.98 0.42 15.22
CA VAL A 27 -9.84 0.05 14.40
C VAL A 27 -10.29 -0.40 13.01
N ALA A 28 -11.38 -1.16 12.90
CA ALA A 28 -11.96 -1.60 11.64
C ALA A 28 -12.40 -0.43 10.74
N VAL A 29 -13.06 0.57 11.33
CA VAL A 29 -13.47 1.80 10.61
C VAL A 29 -12.26 2.59 10.14
N ALA A 30 -11.21 2.73 10.95
CA ALA A 30 -9.98 3.39 10.56
C ALA A 30 -9.29 2.68 9.38
N PHE A 31 -9.24 1.34 9.40
CA PHE A 31 -8.70 0.54 8.30
C PHE A 31 -9.55 0.66 7.03
N PHE A 32 -10.87 0.68 7.20
CA PHE A 32 -11.81 0.92 6.10
C PHE A 32 -11.58 2.28 5.45
N MET A 33 -11.48 3.35 6.26
CA MET A 33 -11.22 4.71 5.78
C MET A 33 -9.94 4.79 4.96
N GLU A 34 -8.83 4.25 5.47
CA GLU A 34 -7.55 4.26 4.77
C GLU A 34 -7.60 3.47 3.46
N SER A 35 -8.19 2.28 3.49
CA SER A 35 -8.31 1.42 2.31
C SER A 35 -9.26 2.01 1.26
N LEU A 36 -10.36 2.63 1.69
CA LEU A 36 -11.31 3.30 0.81
C LEU A 36 -10.68 4.52 0.15
N ASP A 37 -10.01 5.38 0.93
CA ASP A 37 -9.35 6.59 0.43
C ASP A 37 -8.31 6.27 -0.65
N THR A 38 -7.58 5.18 -0.47
CA THR A 38 -6.57 4.73 -1.44
C THR A 38 -7.17 4.27 -2.76
N THR A 39 -8.38 3.71 -2.75
CA THR A 39 -8.98 3.06 -3.92
C THR A 39 -10.04 3.92 -4.62
N ILE A 40 -10.78 4.73 -3.88
CA ILE A 40 -11.86 5.58 -4.40
C ILE A 40 -11.34 6.64 -5.38
N LEU A 41 -10.12 7.14 -5.13
CA LEU A 41 -9.51 8.20 -5.92
C LEU A 41 -9.13 7.75 -7.34
N ASN A 42 -8.78 6.48 -7.51
CA ASN A 42 -8.33 5.96 -8.80
C ASN A 42 -9.35 6.18 -9.94
N THR A 43 -10.62 5.93 -9.67
CA THR A 43 -11.71 6.12 -10.65
C THR A 43 -12.01 7.60 -10.91
N ALA A 44 -11.69 8.47 -9.95
CA ALA A 44 -11.94 9.90 -10.04
C ALA A 44 -10.81 10.69 -10.75
N VAL A 45 -9.66 10.05 -11.02
CA VAL A 45 -8.48 10.70 -11.64
C VAL A 45 -8.84 11.55 -12.87
N PRO A 46 -9.56 11.08 -13.89
CA PRO A 46 -9.86 11.89 -15.07
C PRO A 46 -10.71 13.12 -14.73
N THR A 47 -11.71 12.97 -13.87
CA THR A 47 -12.61 14.06 -13.46
C THR A 47 -11.87 15.14 -12.66
N ILE A 48 -11.00 14.73 -11.73
CA ILE A 48 -10.21 15.65 -10.91
C ILE A 48 -9.20 16.39 -11.78
N SER A 49 -8.52 15.68 -12.69
CA SER A 49 -7.54 16.30 -13.60
C SER A 49 -8.17 17.36 -14.49
N ALA A 50 -9.35 17.07 -15.03
CA ALA A 50 -10.11 18.05 -15.82
C ALA A 50 -10.52 19.28 -14.98
N ALA A 51 -11.00 19.07 -13.74
CA ALA A 51 -11.40 20.13 -12.83
C ALA A 51 -10.23 21.02 -12.36
N LEU A 52 -9.02 20.46 -12.28
CA LEU A 52 -7.80 21.19 -11.92
C LEU A 52 -7.03 21.71 -13.14
N HIS A 53 -7.56 21.53 -14.35
CA HIS A 53 -6.94 21.94 -15.62
C HIS A 53 -5.53 21.38 -15.84
N VAL A 54 -5.31 20.11 -15.45
CA VAL A 54 -4.04 19.38 -15.62
C VAL A 54 -4.24 18.12 -16.45
N GLY A 55 -3.16 17.60 -17.02
CA GLY A 55 -3.21 16.31 -17.71
C GLY A 55 -3.54 15.16 -16.77
N PRO A 56 -4.32 14.14 -17.20
CA PRO A 56 -4.66 12.99 -16.34
C PRO A 56 -3.44 12.26 -15.79
N LEU A 57 -2.33 12.25 -16.53
CA LEU A 57 -1.09 11.59 -16.11
C LEU A 57 -0.37 12.34 -14.98
N SER A 58 -0.57 13.64 -14.80
CA SER A 58 -0.02 14.41 -13.67
C SER A 58 -0.62 13.99 -12.33
N MET A 59 -1.80 13.34 -12.34
CA MET A 59 -2.44 12.83 -11.12
C MET A 59 -1.67 11.68 -10.45
N LYS A 60 -0.68 11.09 -11.14
CA LYS A 60 0.25 10.12 -10.53
C LYS A 60 0.89 10.67 -9.26
N ALA A 61 1.23 11.98 -9.24
CA ALA A 61 1.77 12.69 -8.09
C ALA A 61 0.85 12.64 -6.87
N VAL A 62 -0.43 12.84 -7.07
CA VAL A 62 -1.46 12.86 -6.01
C VAL A 62 -1.61 11.47 -5.38
N LEU A 63 -1.53 10.40 -6.19
CA LEU A 63 -1.61 9.02 -5.71
C LEU A 63 -0.30 8.59 -5.03
N ALA A 64 0.84 8.86 -5.68
CA ALA A 64 2.16 8.46 -5.20
C ALA A 64 2.54 9.18 -3.90
N SER A 65 2.24 10.47 -3.75
CA SER A 65 2.60 11.25 -2.57
C SER A 65 1.98 10.72 -1.28
N TYR A 66 0.73 10.26 -1.32
CA TYR A 66 0.07 9.63 -0.18
C TYR A 66 0.76 8.33 0.23
N THR A 67 0.95 7.39 -0.71
CA THR A 67 1.57 6.09 -0.43
C THR A 67 3.04 6.22 -0.06
N LEU A 68 3.74 7.20 -0.62
CA LEU A 68 5.12 7.53 -0.24
C LEU A 68 5.19 8.04 1.20
N SER A 69 4.26 8.90 1.61
CA SER A 69 4.19 9.37 3.00
C SER A 69 3.93 8.22 3.97
N LEU A 70 3.05 7.28 3.61
CA LEU A 70 2.89 6.04 4.38
C LEU A 70 4.23 5.29 4.51
N ALA A 71 4.96 5.12 3.41
CA ALA A 71 6.24 4.40 3.41
C ALA A 71 7.30 5.04 4.31
N VAL A 72 7.37 6.38 4.34
CA VAL A 72 8.34 7.13 5.17
C VAL A 72 8.02 7.02 6.66
N PHE A 73 6.74 7.11 7.02
CA PHE A 73 6.35 7.28 8.42
C PHE A 73 5.86 5.99 9.11
N ILE A 74 5.51 4.91 8.39
CA ILE A 74 5.19 3.60 8.98
C ILE A 74 6.29 3.09 9.91
N PRO A 75 7.61 3.18 9.57
CA PRO A 75 8.67 2.65 10.43
C PRO A 75 8.71 3.24 11.84
N ILE A 76 8.34 4.50 11.99
CA ILE A 76 8.36 5.17 13.30
C ILE A 76 7.04 5.01 14.09
N SER A 77 6.00 4.46 13.48
CA SER A 77 4.65 4.42 14.07
C SER A 77 4.60 3.71 15.43
N GLY A 78 5.31 2.58 15.56
CA GLY A 78 5.41 1.84 16.82
C GLY A 78 6.13 2.64 17.90
N TRP A 79 7.29 3.22 17.56
CA TRP A 79 8.04 4.05 18.49
C TRP A 79 7.23 5.27 18.98
N VAL A 80 6.54 5.96 18.07
CA VAL A 80 5.68 7.09 18.40
C VAL A 80 4.55 6.66 19.35
N ALA A 81 3.92 5.50 19.08
CA ALA A 81 2.86 4.95 19.92
C ALA A 81 3.37 4.59 21.33
N ASP A 82 4.55 3.98 21.44
CA ASP A 82 5.17 3.61 22.72
C ASP A 82 5.55 4.85 23.54
N ARG A 83 6.11 5.85 22.88
CA ARG A 83 6.58 7.08 23.54
C ARG A 83 5.45 7.98 23.99
N PHE A 84 4.43 8.21 23.14
CA PHE A 84 3.40 9.22 23.38
C PHE A 84 2.07 8.61 23.86
N GLY A 85 1.92 7.29 23.76
CA GLY A 85 0.72 6.56 24.12
C GLY A 85 -0.17 6.26 22.91
N THR A 86 -0.70 5.02 22.88
CA THR A 86 -1.51 4.53 21.75
C THR A 86 -2.75 5.35 21.50
N ARG A 87 -3.46 5.80 22.55
CA ARG A 87 -4.67 6.64 22.42
C ARG A 87 -4.38 7.97 21.75
N ARG A 88 -3.37 8.69 22.25
CA ARG A 88 -3.02 10.02 21.74
C ARG A 88 -2.56 9.93 20.29
N VAL A 89 -1.69 8.96 19.98
CA VAL A 89 -1.16 8.79 18.64
C VAL A 89 -2.24 8.39 17.64
N PHE A 90 -3.11 7.45 18.01
CA PHE A 90 -4.20 7.03 17.15
C PHE A 90 -5.23 8.15 16.91
N ALA A 91 -5.58 8.92 17.95
CA ALA A 91 -6.44 10.09 17.83
C ALA A 91 -5.82 11.17 16.92
N THR A 92 -4.52 11.49 17.13
CA THR A 92 -3.80 12.45 16.28
C THR A 92 -3.71 11.96 14.83
N ALA A 93 -3.51 10.67 14.61
CA ALA A 93 -3.48 10.05 13.29
C ALA A 93 -4.81 10.24 12.53
N ILE A 94 -5.94 9.91 13.18
CA ILE A 94 -7.27 10.14 12.61
C ILE A 94 -7.51 11.64 12.39
N GLY A 95 -7.11 12.49 13.33
CA GLY A 95 -7.24 13.95 13.22
C GLY A 95 -6.47 14.51 12.01
N LEU A 96 -5.20 14.13 11.86
CA LEU A 96 -4.37 14.53 10.71
C LEU A 96 -4.92 13.99 9.38
N PHE A 97 -5.37 12.73 9.36
CA PHE A 97 -5.98 12.14 8.18
C PHE A 97 -7.25 12.90 7.78
N THR A 98 -8.12 13.20 8.74
CA THR A 98 -9.39 13.93 8.53
C THR A 98 -9.13 15.37 8.09
N LEU A 99 -8.17 16.06 8.73
CA LEU A 99 -7.76 17.40 8.34
C LEU A 99 -7.14 17.41 6.94
N GLY A 100 -6.25 16.46 6.65
CA GLY A 100 -5.68 16.28 5.31
C GLY A 100 -6.76 16.04 4.26
N SER A 101 -7.76 15.23 4.57
CA SER A 101 -8.91 14.99 3.69
C SER A 101 -9.74 16.26 3.47
N LEU A 102 -10.02 17.03 4.51
CA LEU A 102 -10.70 18.34 4.38
C LEU A 102 -9.92 19.27 3.45
N LEU A 103 -8.62 19.42 3.66
CA LEU A 103 -7.75 20.28 2.86
C LEU A 103 -7.64 19.78 1.41
N CYS A 104 -7.60 18.47 1.17
CA CYS A 104 -7.66 17.88 -0.16
C CYS A 104 -8.96 18.29 -0.88
N GLY A 105 -10.11 18.20 -0.20
CA GLY A 105 -11.40 18.62 -0.74
C GLY A 105 -11.50 20.12 -1.02
N LEU A 106 -10.73 20.95 -0.33
CA LEU A 106 -10.67 22.41 -0.52
C LEU A 106 -9.58 22.84 -1.51
N SER A 107 -8.76 21.94 -2.00
CA SER A 107 -7.64 22.27 -2.90
C SER A 107 -8.14 22.90 -4.22
N SER A 108 -7.39 23.91 -4.71
CA SER A 108 -7.66 24.64 -5.94
C SER A 108 -6.70 24.29 -7.09
N ASN A 109 -5.61 23.63 -6.80
CA ASN A 109 -4.60 23.21 -7.77
C ASN A 109 -3.90 21.92 -7.34
N ILE A 110 -3.20 21.30 -8.29
CA ILE A 110 -2.55 20.00 -8.07
C ILE A 110 -1.45 20.05 -6.99
N HIS A 111 -0.68 21.11 -6.88
CA HIS A 111 0.42 21.23 -5.93
C HIS A 111 -0.11 21.28 -4.48
N VAL A 112 -1.19 22.04 -4.25
CA VAL A 112 -1.89 22.07 -2.96
C VAL A 112 -2.47 20.70 -2.66
N LEU A 113 -3.10 20.04 -3.64
CA LEU A 113 -3.65 18.69 -3.47
C LEU A 113 -2.56 17.68 -3.07
N VAL A 114 -1.40 17.70 -3.73
CA VAL A 114 -0.24 16.85 -3.39
C VAL A 114 0.25 17.12 -1.97
N ALA A 115 0.41 18.39 -1.58
CA ALA A 115 0.83 18.75 -0.22
C ALA A 115 -0.17 18.25 0.85
N CYS A 116 -1.47 18.38 0.58
CA CYS A 116 -2.53 17.88 1.45
C CYS A 116 -2.54 16.34 1.51
N ARG A 117 -2.23 15.65 0.42
CA ARG A 117 -2.07 14.18 0.37
C ARG A 117 -0.87 13.71 1.20
N ILE A 118 0.23 14.47 1.21
CA ILE A 118 1.36 14.19 2.10
C ILE A 118 0.92 14.27 3.56
N LEU A 119 0.23 15.34 3.95
CA LEU A 119 -0.29 15.50 5.31
C LEU A 119 -1.24 14.36 5.70
N GLN A 120 -2.16 14.00 4.80
CA GLN A 120 -3.11 12.91 4.98
C GLN A 120 -2.37 11.57 5.15
N GLY A 121 -1.32 11.33 4.35
CA GLY A 121 -0.47 10.14 4.43
C GLY A 121 0.30 10.04 5.74
N ILE A 122 0.78 11.16 6.31
CA ILE A 122 1.41 11.18 7.64
C ILE A 122 0.40 10.68 8.69
N GLY A 123 -0.85 11.15 8.66
CA GLY A 123 -1.91 10.62 9.51
C GLY A 123 -2.16 9.12 9.28
N GLY A 124 -2.38 8.72 8.02
CA GLY A 124 -2.66 7.34 7.62
C GLY A 124 -1.58 6.35 8.06
N SER A 125 -0.29 6.76 8.01
CA SER A 125 0.86 5.92 8.37
C SER A 125 0.82 5.37 9.79
N MET A 126 0.10 6.03 10.69
CA MET A 126 -0.04 5.66 12.10
C MET A 126 -1.35 4.88 12.37
N MET A 127 -2.39 5.01 11.50
CA MET A 127 -3.70 4.43 11.77
C MET A 127 -3.67 2.90 11.85
N VAL A 128 -3.18 2.23 10.82
CA VAL A 128 -3.16 0.77 10.78
C VAL A 128 -2.18 0.16 11.79
N PRO A 129 -0.89 0.58 11.87
CA PRO A 129 0.05 -0.01 12.81
C PRO A 129 -0.34 0.19 14.27
N VAL A 130 -0.75 1.42 14.65
CA VAL A 130 -1.10 1.73 16.05
C VAL A 130 -2.42 1.07 16.43
N GLY A 131 -3.40 1.00 15.51
CA GLY A 131 -4.62 0.24 15.71
C GLY A 131 -4.35 -1.24 15.99
N ARG A 132 -3.51 -1.89 15.18
CA ARG A 132 -3.09 -3.30 15.42
C ARG A 132 -2.36 -3.47 16.75
N LEU A 133 -1.42 -2.58 17.06
CA LEU A 133 -0.68 -2.60 18.32
C LEU A 133 -1.62 -2.53 19.52
N THR A 134 -2.62 -1.64 19.48
CA THR A 134 -3.62 -1.49 20.53
C THR A 134 -4.46 -2.76 20.70
N LEU A 135 -4.84 -3.43 19.61
CA LEU A 135 -5.56 -4.71 19.67
C LEU A 135 -4.72 -5.80 20.33
N VAL A 136 -3.45 -5.93 19.89
CA VAL A 136 -2.52 -6.94 20.45
C VAL A 136 -2.33 -6.75 21.96
N ARG A 137 -2.28 -5.51 22.44
CA ARG A 137 -2.12 -5.19 23.87
C ARG A 137 -3.40 -5.34 24.69
N THR A 138 -4.57 -5.26 24.04
CA THR A 138 -5.86 -5.29 24.73
C THR A 138 -6.45 -6.71 24.85
N PHE A 139 -6.25 -7.55 23.83
CA PHE A 139 -6.87 -8.87 23.75
C PHE A 139 -5.88 -9.98 24.08
N ALA A 140 -6.37 -11.01 24.80
CA ALA A 140 -5.60 -12.24 25.04
C ALA A 140 -5.33 -12.98 23.73
N LYS A 141 -4.24 -13.75 23.68
CA LYS A 141 -3.85 -14.53 22.48
C LYS A 141 -4.99 -15.38 21.91
N ALA A 142 -5.85 -15.94 22.78
CA ALA A 142 -6.99 -16.77 22.37
C ALA A 142 -8.04 -16.00 21.56
N ASP A 143 -8.29 -14.71 21.89
CA ASP A 143 -9.30 -13.87 21.23
C ASP A 143 -8.71 -13.03 20.09
N LEU A 144 -7.39 -12.90 20.05
CA LEU A 144 -6.70 -12.01 19.15
C LEU A 144 -6.93 -12.37 17.68
N LEU A 145 -6.88 -13.66 17.34
CA LEU A 145 -7.09 -14.14 15.97
C LEU A 145 -8.49 -13.76 15.46
N ARG A 146 -9.51 -13.97 16.27
CA ARG A 146 -10.91 -13.63 15.94
C ARG A 146 -11.05 -12.12 15.75
N THR A 147 -10.47 -11.34 16.67
CA THR A 147 -10.50 -9.87 16.63
C THR A 147 -9.81 -9.31 15.41
N MET A 148 -8.60 -9.80 15.09
CA MET A 148 -7.84 -9.38 13.91
C MET A 148 -8.55 -9.74 12.60
N SER A 149 -9.18 -10.92 12.54
CA SER A 149 -9.98 -11.34 11.39
C SER A 149 -11.16 -10.39 11.18
N PHE A 150 -11.89 -10.05 12.25
CA PHE A 150 -13.01 -9.10 12.20
C PHE A 150 -12.58 -7.72 11.70
N VAL A 151 -11.51 -7.17 12.25
CA VAL A 151 -10.97 -5.85 11.88
C VAL A 151 -10.47 -5.80 10.43
N SER A 152 -10.03 -6.92 9.89
CA SER A 152 -9.55 -7.00 8.51
C SER A 152 -10.69 -7.04 7.47
N ILE A 153 -11.91 -7.43 7.85
CA ILE A 153 -13.04 -7.54 6.90
C ILE A 153 -13.35 -6.20 6.21
N PRO A 154 -13.54 -5.07 6.93
CA PRO A 154 -13.82 -3.79 6.29
C PRO A 154 -12.70 -3.31 5.37
N ALA A 155 -11.44 -3.54 5.73
CA ALA A 155 -10.30 -3.23 4.89
C ALA A 155 -10.28 -4.05 3.57
N LEU A 156 -10.90 -5.23 3.54
CA LEU A 156 -11.06 -6.05 2.34
C LEU A 156 -12.25 -5.60 1.48
N ILE A 157 -13.31 -5.09 2.10
CA ILE A 157 -14.50 -4.58 1.42
C ILE A 157 -14.23 -3.22 0.77
N ALA A 158 -13.40 -2.38 1.38
CA ALA A 158 -13.09 -1.04 0.91
C ALA A 158 -12.56 -1.00 -0.54
N PRO A 159 -11.60 -1.84 -0.98
CA PRO A 159 -11.17 -1.87 -2.37
C PRO A 159 -12.25 -2.31 -3.37
N MET A 160 -13.27 -3.03 -2.91
CA MET A 160 -14.43 -3.39 -3.73
C MET A 160 -15.37 -2.20 -3.91
N LEU A 161 -15.63 -1.47 -2.83
CA LEU A 161 -16.53 -0.33 -2.84
C LEU A 161 -15.88 0.92 -3.45
N GLY A 162 -14.56 1.07 -3.34
CA GLY A 162 -13.83 2.26 -3.77
C GLY A 162 -14.08 2.67 -5.22
N PRO A 163 -13.85 1.82 -6.21
CA PRO A 163 -14.07 2.15 -7.61
C PRO A 163 -15.52 2.49 -7.94
N ILE A 164 -16.48 1.79 -7.32
CA ILE A 164 -17.91 2.05 -7.50
C ILE A 164 -18.30 3.38 -6.86
N ALA A 165 -17.94 3.57 -5.58
CA ALA A 165 -18.23 4.80 -4.86
C ALA A 165 -17.57 6.00 -5.53
N GLY A 166 -16.31 5.86 -5.97
CA GLY A 166 -15.61 6.88 -6.73
C GLY A 166 -16.33 7.23 -8.03
N GLY A 167 -16.72 6.23 -8.81
CA GLY A 167 -17.46 6.40 -10.06
C GLY A 167 -18.83 7.07 -9.84
N LEU A 168 -19.59 6.65 -8.82
CA LEU A 168 -20.88 7.25 -8.48
C LEU A 168 -20.71 8.71 -8.02
N ILE A 169 -19.76 9.00 -7.15
CA ILE A 169 -19.54 10.35 -6.65
C ILE A 169 -19.18 11.29 -7.80
N VAL A 170 -18.20 10.94 -8.63
CA VAL A 170 -17.80 11.83 -9.73
C VAL A 170 -18.78 11.84 -10.91
N GLY A 171 -19.63 10.82 -11.01
CA GLY A 171 -20.69 10.75 -12.04
C GLY A 171 -21.92 11.58 -11.70
N TYR A 172 -22.26 11.75 -10.42
CA TYR A 172 -23.49 12.41 -9.98
C TYR A 172 -23.27 13.59 -9.03
N LEU A 173 -22.10 13.68 -8.40
CA LEU A 173 -21.74 14.70 -7.43
C LEU A 173 -20.42 15.37 -7.81
N HIS A 174 -20.00 16.37 -7.01
CA HIS A 174 -18.71 17.01 -7.20
C HIS A 174 -17.57 16.12 -6.65
N TRP A 175 -16.44 16.03 -7.36
CA TRP A 175 -15.30 15.19 -6.98
C TRP A 175 -14.78 15.42 -5.55
N ARG A 176 -14.91 16.64 -5.02
CA ARG A 176 -14.50 16.99 -3.64
C ARG A 176 -15.20 16.16 -2.57
N VAL A 177 -16.40 15.64 -2.86
CA VAL A 177 -17.16 14.77 -1.95
C VAL A 177 -16.39 13.50 -1.58
N ILE A 178 -15.52 13.00 -2.47
CA ILE A 178 -14.62 11.88 -2.18
C ILE A 178 -13.83 12.11 -0.89
N PHE A 179 -13.29 13.32 -0.74
CA PHE A 179 -12.52 13.68 0.44
C PHE A 179 -13.41 14.02 1.63
N PHE A 180 -14.52 14.73 1.39
CA PHE A 180 -15.44 15.13 2.47
C PHE A 180 -16.13 13.94 3.13
N LEU A 181 -16.25 12.80 2.46
CA LEU A 181 -16.78 11.56 3.03
C LEU A 181 -16.02 11.10 4.28
N ASN A 182 -14.71 11.35 4.32
CA ASN A 182 -13.86 10.99 5.45
C ASN A 182 -14.09 11.87 6.70
N ILE A 183 -14.66 13.08 6.54
CA ILE A 183 -14.78 14.05 7.63
C ILE A 183 -15.76 13.57 8.72
N PRO A 184 -17.03 13.22 8.41
CA PRO A 184 -17.95 12.77 9.45
C PRO A 184 -17.46 11.48 10.13
N ILE A 185 -16.89 10.56 9.37
CA ILE A 185 -16.38 9.30 9.90
C ILE A 185 -15.16 9.57 10.81
N GLY A 186 -14.25 10.44 10.38
CA GLY A 186 -13.07 10.80 11.15
C GLY A 186 -13.42 11.57 12.45
N LEU A 187 -14.36 12.51 12.40
CA LEU A 187 -14.79 13.24 13.60
C LEU A 187 -15.44 12.31 14.63
N ILE A 188 -16.35 11.43 14.20
CA ILE A 188 -16.95 10.43 15.07
C ILE A 188 -15.88 9.49 15.62
N GLY A 189 -14.98 9.01 14.75
CA GLY A 189 -13.85 8.16 15.14
C GLY A 189 -12.96 8.83 16.19
N LEU A 190 -12.63 10.10 16.01
CA LEU A 190 -11.80 10.88 16.92
C LEU A 190 -12.42 10.97 18.33
N ILE A 191 -13.72 11.30 18.40
CA ILE A 191 -14.47 11.38 19.67
C ILE A 191 -14.48 10.02 20.37
N LEU A 192 -14.83 8.96 19.64
CA LEU A 192 -14.93 7.61 20.19
C LEU A 192 -13.58 7.07 20.65
N VAL A 193 -12.50 7.35 19.91
CA VAL A 193 -11.13 6.97 20.28
C VAL A 193 -10.71 7.67 21.57
N TYR A 194 -10.99 8.96 21.69
CA TYR A 194 -10.63 9.71 22.88
C TYR A 194 -11.31 9.19 24.14
N ILE A 195 -12.57 8.74 24.01
CA ILE A 195 -13.39 8.23 25.13
C ILE A 195 -13.06 6.78 25.47
N HIS A 196 -12.85 5.90 24.47
CA HIS A 196 -12.87 4.46 24.67
C HIS A 196 -11.52 3.76 24.46
N LEU A 197 -10.54 4.37 23.75
CA LEU A 197 -9.28 3.70 23.48
C LEU A 197 -8.40 3.65 24.74
N PRO A 198 -7.85 2.48 25.14
CA PRO A 198 -6.86 2.42 26.20
C PRO A 198 -5.54 3.09 25.78
N ASP A 199 -4.84 3.69 26.74
CA ASP A 199 -3.56 4.37 26.50
C ASP A 199 -2.41 3.50 27.01
N TYR A 200 -1.74 2.81 26.09
CA TYR A 200 -0.56 2.00 26.38
C TYR A 200 0.71 2.78 26.05
N ARG A 201 1.69 2.70 26.95
CA ARG A 201 3.04 3.28 26.76
C ARG A 201 4.08 2.25 27.16
N GLU A 202 5.24 2.32 26.53
CA GLU A 202 6.41 1.51 26.87
C GLU A 202 7.66 2.37 26.90
N GLU A 203 8.69 1.88 27.55
CA GLU A 203 10.02 2.50 27.47
C GLU A 203 10.56 2.35 26.04
N THR A 204 11.08 3.46 25.51
CA THR A 204 11.57 3.51 24.14
C THR A 204 13.05 3.80 24.08
N HIS A 205 13.74 3.16 23.14
CA HIS A 205 15.08 3.57 22.74
C HIS A 205 15.06 4.92 22.02
N PRO A 206 16.19 5.65 21.91
CA PRO A 206 16.26 6.87 21.11
C PRO A 206 15.82 6.60 19.67
N LEU A 207 15.04 7.55 19.10
CA LEU A 207 14.62 7.46 17.70
C LEU A 207 15.80 7.72 16.77
N ASP A 208 15.93 6.89 15.75
CA ASP A 208 16.88 7.12 14.66
C ASP A 208 16.38 8.22 13.70
N VAL A 209 16.51 9.48 14.16
CA VAL A 209 16.09 10.67 13.39
C VAL A 209 16.95 10.83 12.14
N VAL A 210 18.25 10.56 12.24
CA VAL A 210 19.18 10.64 11.09
C VAL A 210 18.78 9.63 10.02
N GLY A 211 18.52 8.38 10.45
CA GLY A 211 18.03 7.33 9.53
C GLY A 211 16.71 7.71 8.88
N LEU A 212 15.76 8.30 9.62
CA LEU A 212 14.47 8.76 9.08
C LEU A 212 14.67 9.84 8.01
N ILE A 213 15.54 10.82 8.24
CA ILE A 213 15.83 11.89 7.27
C ILE A 213 16.54 11.32 6.04
N LEU A 214 17.57 10.51 6.21
CA LEU A 214 18.32 9.92 5.10
C LEU A 214 17.45 9.02 4.23
N PHE A 215 16.69 8.13 4.86
CA PHE A 215 15.77 7.22 4.18
C PHE A 215 14.61 7.98 3.51
N GLY A 216 13.92 8.85 4.28
CA GLY A 216 12.76 9.59 3.79
C GLY A 216 13.12 10.56 2.65
N ALA A 217 14.21 11.34 2.79
CA ALA A 217 14.67 12.22 1.72
C ALA A 217 15.16 11.42 0.50
N GLY A 218 15.87 10.30 0.72
CA GLY A 218 16.35 9.44 -0.37
C GLY A 218 15.20 8.87 -1.21
N ILE A 219 14.20 8.24 -0.60
CA ILE A 219 13.05 7.69 -1.34
C ILE A 219 12.13 8.80 -1.89
N GLY A 220 12.03 9.94 -1.18
CA GLY A 220 11.27 11.10 -1.64
C GLY A 220 11.84 11.68 -2.94
N LEU A 221 13.16 11.89 -2.98
CA LEU A 221 13.84 12.35 -4.19
C LEU A 221 13.74 11.34 -5.34
N LEU A 222 13.87 10.04 -5.04
CA LEU A 222 13.71 9.00 -6.07
C LEU A 222 12.30 9.01 -6.68
N SER A 223 11.28 9.13 -5.83
CA SER A 223 9.89 9.24 -6.29
C SER A 223 9.66 10.50 -7.12
N TYR A 224 10.20 11.64 -6.67
CA TYR A 224 10.10 12.90 -7.39
C TYR A 224 10.75 12.83 -8.78
N VAL A 225 11.93 12.21 -8.86
CA VAL A 225 12.60 12.01 -10.17
C VAL A 225 11.76 11.14 -11.10
N LEU A 226 11.20 10.02 -10.61
CA LEU A 226 10.32 9.17 -11.42
C LEU A 226 9.07 9.92 -11.91
N GLU A 227 8.60 10.88 -11.12
CA GLU A 227 7.45 11.71 -11.46
C GLU A 227 7.77 12.73 -12.55
N VAL A 228 8.87 13.47 -12.40
CA VAL A 228 9.24 14.59 -13.27
C VAL A 228 9.95 14.12 -14.55
N PHE A 229 10.57 12.94 -14.55
CA PHE A 229 11.38 12.44 -15.68
C PHE A 229 10.62 12.45 -17.02
N GLY A 230 9.32 12.11 -17.01
CA GLY A 230 8.51 12.11 -18.24
C GLY A 230 8.00 13.49 -18.66
N GLU A 231 8.07 14.50 -17.80
CA GLU A 231 7.51 15.84 -18.04
C GLU A 231 8.51 16.79 -18.73
N HIS A 232 9.80 16.42 -18.80
CA HIS A 232 10.90 17.21 -19.36
C HIS A 232 11.00 18.64 -18.79
N THR A 233 10.51 18.84 -17.57
CA THR A 233 10.62 20.11 -16.85
C THR A 233 12.03 20.34 -16.33
N LEU A 234 12.81 19.26 -16.14
CA LEU A 234 14.20 19.28 -15.70
C LEU A 234 15.14 18.79 -16.82
N SER A 235 16.32 19.36 -16.86
CA SER A 235 17.40 18.88 -17.74
C SER A 235 17.92 17.51 -17.31
N VAL A 236 18.52 16.77 -18.23
CA VAL A 236 19.17 15.48 -17.94
C VAL A 236 20.21 15.61 -16.81
N ARG A 237 20.93 16.75 -16.76
CA ARG A 237 21.93 17.03 -15.72
C ARG A 237 21.30 17.16 -14.33
N GLU A 238 20.17 17.86 -14.24
CA GLU A 238 19.43 18.02 -12.95
C GLU A 238 18.86 16.68 -12.50
N ILE A 239 18.25 15.92 -13.41
CA ILE A 239 17.72 14.57 -13.12
C ILE A 239 18.85 13.66 -12.63
N SER A 240 20.01 13.64 -13.32
CA SER A 240 21.15 12.82 -12.90
C SER A 240 21.68 13.25 -11.54
N GLY A 241 21.74 14.57 -11.27
CA GLY A 241 22.15 15.09 -9.96
C GLY A 241 21.21 14.67 -8.84
N LEU A 242 19.88 14.75 -9.05
CA LEU A 242 18.88 14.31 -8.09
C LEU A 242 18.93 12.80 -7.85
N LEU A 243 19.14 11.98 -8.89
CA LEU A 243 19.33 10.53 -8.75
C LEU A 243 20.58 10.20 -7.94
N LEU A 244 21.72 10.84 -8.24
CA LEU A 244 22.94 10.64 -7.48
C LEU A 244 22.76 11.03 -6.03
N LEU A 245 22.12 12.16 -5.75
CA LEU A 245 21.80 12.58 -4.38
C LEU A 245 20.89 11.58 -3.67
N SER A 246 19.83 11.10 -4.34
CA SER A 246 18.93 10.08 -3.78
C SER A 246 19.70 8.80 -3.42
N PHE A 247 20.51 8.27 -4.33
CA PHE A 247 21.33 7.09 -4.05
C PHE A 247 22.41 7.33 -3.00
N ALA A 248 22.99 8.53 -2.93
CA ALA A 248 23.91 8.90 -1.87
C ALA A 248 23.23 8.92 -0.48
N LEU A 249 22.02 9.47 -0.39
CA LEU A 249 21.23 9.47 0.85
C LEU A 249 20.84 8.05 1.27
N LEU A 250 20.37 7.21 0.34
CA LEU A 250 20.04 5.81 0.64
C LEU A 250 21.26 4.98 0.99
N GLY A 251 22.40 5.21 0.33
CA GLY A 251 23.69 4.61 0.66
C GLY A 251 24.17 5.07 2.05
N GLY A 252 24.06 6.37 2.33
CA GLY A 252 24.31 6.94 3.67
C GLY A 252 23.44 6.31 4.74
N TYR A 253 22.14 6.13 4.47
CA TYR A 253 21.25 5.42 5.37
C TYR A 253 21.71 3.97 5.62
N TRP A 254 22.08 3.24 4.57
CA TRP A 254 22.56 1.87 4.71
C TRP A 254 23.84 1.75 5.54
N LEU A 255 24.79 2.68 5.38
CA LEU A 255 26.00 2.76 6.20
C LEU A 255 25.66 3.10 7.66
N HIS A 256 24.81 4.11 7.87
CA HIS A 256 24.35 4.54 9.18
C HIS A 256 23.61 3.43 9.95
N ALA A 257 22.70 2.72 9.28
CA ALA A 257 21.92 1.64 9.88
C ALA A 257 22.80 0.47 10.36
N LYS A 258 23.98 0.26 9.76
CA LYS A 258 24.92 -0.78 10.20
C LYS A 258 25.62 -0.45 11.51
N THR A 259 25.72 0.83 11.87
CA THR A 259 26.44 1.30 13.08
C THR A 259 25.55 1.37 14.30
N LEU A 260 24.20 1.31 14.12
CA LEU A 260 23.23 1.45 15.21
C LEU A 260 22.72 0.12 15.72
N ALA A 261 22.51 0.04 17.05
CA ALA A 261 21.83 -1.09 17.67
C ALA A 261 20.32 -1.13 17.33
N TYR A 262 19.71 0.04 17.17
CA TYR A 262 18.27 0.20 16.88
C TYR A 262 18.07 1.14 15.68
N PRO A 263 18.39 0.68 14.45
CA PRO A 263 18.16 1.47 13.25
C PRO A 263 16.67 1.57 12.93
N LEU A 264 16.28 2.58 12.14
CA LEU A 264 14.92 2.77 11.65
C LEU A 264 14.32 1.50 11.01
N LEU A 265 15.10 0.82 10.16
CA LEU A 265 14.77 -0.47 9.56
C LEU A 265 15.88 -1.48 9.88
N GLN A 266 15.52 -2.63 10.42
CA GLN A 266 16.46 -3.70 10.78
C GLN A 266 16.90 -4.47 9.53
N LEU A 267 17.85 -3.93 8.78
CA LEU A 267 18.34 -4.51 7.52
C LEU A 267 18.93 -5.92 7.67
N GLY A 268 19.26 -6.34 8.90
CA GLY A 268 19.72 -7.71 9.21
C GLY A 268 18.74 -8.79 8.78
N LEU A 269 17.44 -8.51 8.76
CA LEU A 269 16.38 -9.44 8.32
C LEU A 269 16.52 -9.87 6.85
N PHE A 270 17.16 -9.06 6.00
CA PHE A 270 17.43 -9.45 4.61
C PHE A 270 18.46 -10.61 4.48
N LYS A 271 19.12 -11.04 5.57
CA LYS A 271 19.92 -12.27 5.59
C LYS A 271 19.04 -13.52 5.54
N ILE A 272 17.80 -13.44 6.04
CA ILE A 272 16.80 -14.51 5.98
C ILE A 272 16.32 -14.61 4.52
N ARG A 273 16.50 -15.81 3.91
CA ARG A 273 16.22 -16.04 2.49
C ARG A 273 14.75 -15.80 2.13
N THR A 274 13.83 -16.36 2.90
CA THR A 274 12.37 -16.21 2.69
C THR A 274 11.93 -14.77 2.85
N PHE A 275 12.41 -14.07 3.86
CA PHE A 275 12.16 -12.65 4.07
C PHE A 275 12.67 -11.82 2.89
N ARG A 276 13.93 -12.01 2.48
CA ARG A 276 14.53 -11.31 1.34
C ARG A 276 13.75 -11.56 0.07
N ALA A 277 13.42 -12.81 -0.25
CA ALA A 277 12.65 -13.16 -1.45
C ALA A 277 11.24 -12.56 -1.41
N ALA A 278 10.55 -12.61 -0.28
CA ALA A 278 9.21 -12.06 -0.10
C ALA A 278 9.19 -10.53 -0.27
N VAL A 279 10.07 -9.82 0.43
CA VAL A 279 10.11 -8.35 0.43
C VAL A 279 10.62 -7.81 -0.91
N SER A 280 11.75 -8.32 -1.44
CA SER A 280 12.27 -7.89 -2.73
C SER A 280 11.34 -8.31 -3.87
N GLY A 281 10.79 -9.53 -3.83
CA GLY A 281 9.80 -10.00 -4.80
C GLY A 281 8.54 -9.14 -4.78
N SER A 282 8.05 -8.77 -3.60
CA SER A 282 6.93 -7.84 -3.44
C SER A 282 7.24 -6.49 -4.10
N PHE A 283 8.44 -5.95 -3.87
CA PHE A 283 8.84 -4.67 -4.44
C PHE A 283 8.84 -4.72 -5.98
N PHE A 284 9.58 -5.64 -6.59
CA PHE A 284 9.70 -5.71 -8.05
C PHE A 284 8.39 -6.11 -8.75
N THR A 285 7.63 -7.03 -8.19
CA THR A 285 6.32 -7.40 -8.76
C THR A 285 5.35 -6.21 -8.73
N ARG A 286 5.32 -5.46 -7.62
CA ARG A 286 4.43 -4.28 -7.49
C ARG A 286 4.86 -3.11 -8.37
N LEU A 287 6.13 -2.98 -8.74
CA LEU A 287 6.53 -2.00 -9.76
C LEU A 287 5.79 -2.22 -11.09
N GLY A 288 5.56 -3.49 -11.46
CA GLY A 288 4.81 -3.81 -12.67
C GLY A 288 3.29 -3.66 -12.49
N ILE A 289 2.74 -4.28 -11.44
CA ILE A 289 1.27 -4.36 -11.27
C ILE A 289 0.68 -3.20 -10.45
N GLY A 290 1.49 -2.47 -9.70
CA GLY A 290 1.01 -1.41 -8.78
C GLY A 290 0.44 -0.18 -9.49
N GLY A 291 0.77 0.04 -10.76
CA GLY A 291 0.20 1.12 -11.55
C GLY A 291 -1.12 0.79 -12.26
N VAL A 292 -1.54 -0.46 -12.27
CA VAL A 292 -2.78 -0.89 -12.96
C VAL A 292 -4.03 -0.17 -12.43
N PRO A 293 -4.21 0.04 -11.11
CA PRO A 293 -5.34 0.80 -10.58
C PRO A 293 -5.40 2.25 -11.06
N PHE A 294 -4.27 2.82 -11.49
CA PHE A 294 -4.20 4.14 -12.11
C PHE A 294 -4.47 4.08 -13.62
N LEU A 295 -3.90 3.10 -14.33
CA LEU A 295 -4.00 3.01 -15.79
C LEU A 295 -5.36 2.55 -16.30
N LEU A 296 -6.02 1.59 -15.62
CA LEU A 296 -7.30 1.06 -16.10
C LEU A 296 -8.42 2.10 -16.13
N PRO A 297 -8.64 2.93 -15.09
CA PRO A 297 -9.61 4.02 -15.17
C PRO A 297 -9.31 5.02 -16.30
N LEU A 298 -8.03 5.32 -16.57
CA LEU A 298 -7.62 6.17 -17.68
C LEU A 298 -7.96 5.53 -19.03
N LEU A 299 -7.64 4.25 -19.19
CA LEU A 299 -7.98 3.49 -20.39
C LEU A 299 -9.49 3.50 -20.64
N TYR A 300 -10.29 3.19 -19.61
CA TYR A 300 -11.74 3.08 -19.74
C TYR A 300 -12.41 4.43 -19.97
N GLN A 301 -12.03 5.47 -19.22
CA GLN A 301 -12.72 6.78 -19.30
C GLN A 301 -12.16 7.64 -20.43
N VAL A 302 -10.83 7.82 -20.49
CA VAL A 302 -10.21 8.74 -21.48
C VAL A 302 -10.02 8.05 -22.82
N GLY A 303 -9.63 6.77 -22.81
CA GLY A 303 -9.39 6.00 -24.04
C GLY A 303 -10.70 5.53 -24.70
N LEU A 304 -11.51 4.80 -23.94
CA LEU A 304 -12.70 4.10 -24.48
C LEU A 304 -14.01 4.90 -24.31
N GLY A 305 -14.00 6.03 -23.60
CA GLY A 305 -15.16 6.90 -23.43
C GLY A 305 -16.24 6.35 -22.46
N PHE A 306 -15.91 5.35 -21.63
CA PHE A 306 -16.83 4.90 -20.60
C PHE A 306 -17.06 5.98 -19.54
N SER A 307 -18.28 6.03 -18.99
CA SER A 307 -18.55 6.90 -17.85
C SER A 307 -17.76 6.47 -16.61
N PRO A 308 -17.54 7.38 -15.63
CA PRO A 308 -16.88 7.01 -14.37
C PRO A 308 -17.57 5.85 -13.64
N VAL A 309 -18.91 5.79 -13.68
CA VAL A 309 -19.69 4.68 -13.08
C VAL A 309 -19.41 3.37 -13.81
N GLN A 310 -19.43 3.37 -15.15
CA GLN A 310 -19.11 2.17 -15.94
C GLN A 310 -17.67 1.72 -15.67
N SER A 311 -16.71 2.65 -15.61
CA SER A 311 -15.32 2.35 -15.27
C SER A 311 -15.21 1.66 -13.89
N GLY A 312 -15.93 2.17 -12.89
CA GLY A 312 -15.97 1.57 -11.55
C GLY A 312 -16.55 0.15 -11.57
N LEU A 313 -17.63 -0.09 -12.33
CA LEU A 313 -18.25 -1.39 -12.50
C LEU A 313 -17.35 -2.39 -13.25
N LEU A 314 -16.57 -1.94 -14.24
CA LEU A 314 -15.61 -2.78 -14.96
C LEU A 314 -14.44 -3.23 -14.07
N ILE A 315 -14.09 -2.45 -13.05
CA ILE A 315 -13.01 -2.78 -12.10
C ILE A 315 -13.52 -3.67 -10.94
N MET A 316 -14.81 -3.60 -10.60
CA MET A 316 -15.40 -4.35 -9.46
C MET A 316 -15.09 -5.86 -9.46
N PRO A 317 -15.09 -6.59 -10.59
CA PRO A 317 -14.79 -8.01 -10.62
C PRO A 317 -13.40 -8.36 -10.04
N GLN A 318 -12.43 -7.44 -10.10
CA GLN A 318 -11.11 -7.65 -9.49
C GLN A 318 -11.22 -7.88 -7.98
N ALA A 319 -12.03 -7.08 -7.29
CA ALA A 319 -12.18 -7.17 -5.86
C ALA A 319 -12.98 -8.41 -5.44
N LEU A 320 -14.03 -8.77 -6.20
CA LEU A 320 -14.79 -10.00 -5.99
C LEU A 320 -13.90 -11.23 -6.14
N ALA A 321 -13.09 -11.28 -7.17
CA ALA A 321 -12.14 -12.35 -7.42
C ALA A 321 -11.06 -12.43 -6.34
N ALA A 322 -10.56 -11.27 -5.87
CA ALA A 322 -9.59 -11.20 -4.79
C ALA A 322 -10.12 -11.79 -3.47
N MET A 323 -11.39 -11.56 -3.16
CA MET A 323 -12.04 -12.15 -1.99
C MET A 323 -12.22 -13.66 -2.14
N SER A 324 -12.69 -14.11 -3.31
CA SER A 324 -12.90 -15.55 -3.60
C SER A 324 -11.58 -16.33 -3.55
N MET A 325 -10.50 -15.76 -4.07
CA MET A 325 -9.18 -16.39 -4.07
C MET A 325 -8.67 -16.67 -2.65
N LYS A 326 -9.01 -15.86 -1.64
CA LYS A 326 -8.61 -16.12 -0.24
C LYS A 326 -9.15 -17.44 0.32
N MET A 327 -10.28 -17.93 -0.20
CA MET A 327 -10.84 -19.22 0.22
C MET A 327 -10.10 -20.40 -0.41
N VAL A 328 -9.54 -20.22 -1.60
CA VAL A 328 -8.84 -21.27 -2.37
C VAL A 328 -7.35 -21.31 -2.05
N MET A 329 -6.78 -20.15 -1.74
CA MET A 329 -5.34 -19.95 -1.57
C MET A 329 -4.66 -20.90 -0.56
N PRO A 330 -5.22 -21.21 0.64
CA PRO A 330 -4.55 -22.12 1.58
C PRO A 330 -4.35 -23.52 0.99
N ARG A 331 -5.36 -24.03 0.25
CA ARG A 331 -5.27 -25.31 -0.43
C ARG A 331 -4.23 -25.30 -1.56
N LEU A 332 -4.16 -24.19 -2.31
CA LEU A 332 -3.22 -24.04 -3.41
C LEU A 332 -1.77 -23.99 -2.89
N LEU A 333 -1.52 -23.21 -1.83
CA LEU A 333 -0.20 -23.09 -1.21
C LEU A 333 0.25 -24.40 -0.57
N SER A 334 -0.67 -25.14 0.07
CA SER A 334 -0.33 -26.45 0.65
C SER A 334 -0.07 -27.53 -0.41
N ALA A 335 -0.71 -27.45 -1.60
CA ALA A 335 -0.54 -28.44 -2.66
C ALA A 335 0.71 -28.18 -3.53
N ILE A 336 0.99 -26.93 -3.86
CA ILE A 336 2.01 -26.55 -4.85
C ILE A 336 3.29 -26.00 -4.18
N GLY A 337 3.14 -25.39 -2.98
CA GLY A 337 4.21 -24.69 -2.26
C GLY A 337 4.46 -23.26 -2.76
N TYR A 338 5.04 -22.43 -1.86
CA TYR A 338 5.24 -20.99 -2.10
C TYR A 338 6.10 -20.70 -3.32
N ARG A 339 7.19 -21.44 -3.51
CA ARG A 339 8.12 -21.23 -4.62
C ARG A 339 7.40 -21.28 -5.97
N TRP A 340 6.70 -22.36 -6.25
CA TRP A 340 6.04 -22.56 -7.55
C TRP A 340 4.83 -21.67 -7.73
N VAL A 341 4.06 -21.44 -6.66
CA VAL A 341 2.94 -20.49 -6.70
C VAL A 341 3.43 -19.10 -7.04
N LEU A 342 4.47 -18.58 -6.39
CA LEU A 342 4.98 -17.23 -6.65
C LEU A 342 5.58 -17.10 -8.06
N ILE A 343 6.34 -18.10 -8.53
CA ILE A 343 6.93 -18.10 -9.87
C ILE A 343 5.84 -18.12 -10.94
N SER A 344 4.95 -19.10 -10.92
CA SER A 344 3.90 -19.26 -11.94
C SER A 344 2.92 -18.09 -11.92
N ASN A 345 2.51 -17.67 -10.72
CA ASN A 345 1.56 -16.58 -10.55
C ASN A 345 2.11 -15.23 -11.04
N THR A 346 3.40 -14.94 -10.81
CA THR A 346 4.04 -13.71 -11.32
C THR A 346 4.07 -13.71 -12.86
N ILE A 347 4.32 -14.86 -13.48
CA ILE A 347 4.26 -14.99 -14.95
C ILE A 347 2.83 -14.76 -15.44
N VAL A 348 1.83 -15.39 -14.81
CA VAL A 348 0.41 -15.21 -15.17
C VAL A 348 -0.01 -13.75 -15.04
N LEU A 349 0.38 -13.06 -13.96
CA LEU A 349 0.10 -11.64 -13.79
C LEU A 349 0.72 -10.78 -14.91
N GLY A 350 1.97 -11.05 -15.27
CA GLY A 350 2.60 -10.37 -16.38
C GLY A 350 1.87 -10.62 -17.72
N LEU A 351 1.47 -11.85 -17.99
CA LEU A 351 0.66 -12.21 -19.18
C LEU A 351 -0.71 -11.52 -19.17
N LEU A 352 -1.36 -11.39 -18.00
CA LEU A 352 -2.61 -10.64 -17.88
C LEU A 352 -2.43 -9.14 -18.15
N LEU A 353 -1.29 -8.54 -17.79
CA LEU A 353 -0.97 -7.17 -18.18
C LEU A 353 -0.79 -7.03 -19.69
N LEU A 354 -0.12 -7.99 -20.34
CA LEU A 354 -0.03 -8.04 -21.80
C LEU A 354 -1.41 -8.19 -22.43
N LEU A 355 -2.30 -8.98 -21.81
CA LEU A 355 -3.66 -9.17 -22.28
C LEU A 355 -4.51 -7.87 -22.11
N PHE A 356 -4.33 -7.10 -21.03
CA PHE A 356 -4.98 -5.79 -20.91
C PHE A 356 -4.60 -4.82 -22.04
N ALA A 357 -3.41 -4.95 -22.62
CA ALA A 357 -2.99 -4.16 -23.76
C ALA A 357 -3.75 -4.50 -25.06
N THR A 358 -4.64 -5.49 -25.07
CA THR A 358 -5.52 -5.79 -26.21
C THR A 358 -6.91 -5.16 -26.09
N ILE A 359 -7.24 -4.50 -24.97
CA ILE A 359 -8.54 -3.88 -24.74
C ILE A 359 -8.66 -2.63 -25.60
N GLY A 360 -9.58 -2.63 -26.57
CA GLY A 360 -9.85 -1.52 -27.47
C GLY A 360 -11.35 -1.26 -27.64
N LEU A 361 -11.70 -0.35 -28.56
CA LEU A 361 -13.08 0.11 -28.81
C LEU A 361 -14.06 -1.03 -29.17
N HIS A 362 -13.58 -2.11 -29.74
CA HIS A 362 -14.41 -3.26 -30.16
C HIS A 362 -14.34 -4.44 -29.20
N THR A 363 -13.64 -4.31 -28.06
CA THR A 363 -13.53 -5.38 -27.09
C THR A 363 -14.86 -5.58 -26.38
N PRO A 364 -15.43 -6.80 -26.39
CA PRO A 364 -16.70 -7.08 -25.71
C PRO A 364 -16.57 -6.86 -24.20
N VAL A 365 -17.57 -6.26 -23.57
CA VAL A 365 -17.56 -5.94 -22.12
C VAL A 365 -17.32 -7.20 -21.26
N TRP A 366 -17.91 -8.36 -21.63
CA TRP A 366 -17.69 -9.59 -20.88
C TRP A 366 -16.20 -10.02 -20.84
N MET A 367 -15.45 -9.74 -21.91
CA MET A 367 -14.01 -10.03 -21.96
C MET A 367 -13.23 -9.14 -21.02
N ILE A 368 -13.58 -7.85 -20.92
CA ILE A 368 -13.00 -6.88 -19.96
C ILE A 368 -13.27 -7.36 -18.52
N LEU A 369 -14.52 -7.76 -18.23
CA LEU A 369 -14.92 -8.28 -16.92
C LEU A 369 -14.16 -9.54 -16.54
N LEU A 370 -13.97 -10.47 -17.49
CA LEU A 370 -13.23 -11.72 -17.28
C LEU A 370 -11.75 -11.43 -17.01
N GLN A 371 -11.12 -10.56 -17.79
CA GLN A 371 -9.72 -10.16 -17.57
C GLN A 371 -9.54 -9.48 -16.20
N ALA A 372 -10.46 -8.59 -15.84
CA ALA A 372 -10.49 -7.94 -14.54
C ALA A 372 -10.62 -8.95 -13.40
N PHE A 373 -11.52 -9.92 -13.53
CA PHE A 373 -11.71 -11.01 -12.56
C PHE A 373 -10.44 -11.84 -12.37
N LEU A 374 -9.87 -12.33 -13.46
CA LEU A 374 -8.62 -13.10 -13.41
C LEU A 374 -7.49 -12.30 -12.78
N TYR A 375 -7.30 -11.05 -13.19
CA TYR A 375 -6.28 -10.19 -12.64
C TYR A 375 -6.44 -10.01 -11.12
N GLY A 376 -7.65 -9.79 -10.63
CA GLY A 376 -7.95 -9.65 -9.20
C GLY A 376 -7.65 -10.93 -8.41
N ALA A 377 -8.02 -12.10 -8.94
CA ALA A 377 -7.74 -13.40 -8.33
C ALA A 377 -6.23 -13.62 -8.17
N PHE A 378 -5.48 -13.50 -9.25
CA PHE A 378 -4.03 -13.74 -9.25
C PHE A 378 -3.25 -12.66 -8.47
N THR A 379 -3.70 -11.40 -8.48
CA THR A 379 -3.11 -10.33 -7.65
C THR A 379 -3.30 -10.62 -6.15
N SER A 380 -4.48 -11.09 -5.74
CA SER A 380 -4.76 -11.48 -4.36
C SER A 380 -3.88 -12.64 -3.90
N LEU A 381 -3.74 -13.67 -4.75
CA LEU A 381 -2.86 -14.80 -4.49
C LEU A 381 -1.41 -14.34 -4.32
N GLN A 382 -0.91 -13.48 -5.23
CA GLN A 382 0.45 -12.94 -5.19
C GLN A 382 0.73 -12.18 -3.90
N TYR A 383 -0.12 -11.19 -3.60
CA TYR A 383 0.08 -10.32 -2.45
C TYR A 383 0.01 -11.07 -1.12
N THR A 384 -0.98 -11.95 -1.00
CA THR A 384 -1.13 -12.71 0.25
C THR A 384 -0.01 -13.70 0.45
N SER A 385 0.42 -14.41 -0.61
CA SER A 385 1.56 -15.32 -0.54
C SER A 385 2.87 -14.62 -0.15
N MET A 386 3.14 -13.44 -0.74
CA MET A 386 4.31 -12.65 -0.35
C MET A 386 4.22 -12.17 1.10
N ASN A 387 3.05 -11.66 1.52
CA ASN A 387 2.85 -11.14 2.87
C ASN A 387 2.96 -12.22 3.96
N THR A 388 2.53 -13.44 3.68
CA THR A 388 2.67 -14.58 4.62
C THR A 388 4.09 -15.12 4.65
N LEU A 389 4.77 -15.18 3.50
CA LEU A 389 6.15 -15.67 3.40
C LEU A 389 7.15 -14.79 4.19
N VAL A 390 6.86 -13.51 4.38
CA VAL A 390 7.64 -12.59 5.23
C VAL A 390 7.89 -13.19 6.63
N TYR A 391 6.91 -13.92 7.16
CA TYR A 391 6.93 -14.44 8.52
C TYR A 391 7.37 -15.91 8.63
N ALA A 392 7.68 -16.57 7.53
CA ALA A 392 7.95 -18.03 7.51
C ALA A 392 9.13 -18.45 8.40
N ASP A 393 10.22 -17.70 8.35
CA ASP A 393 11.47 -18.01 9.06
C ASP A 393 11.89 -16.90 10.05
N THR A 394 10.98 -15.95 10.36
CA THR A 394 11.23 -14.89 11.35
C THR A 394 10.90 -15.38 12.76
N THR A 395 11.69 -14.98 13.74
CA THR A 395 11.42 -15.27 15.15
C THR A 395 10.35 -14.33 15.72
N ASP A 396 9.71 -14.71 16.84
CA ASP A 396 8.69 -13.88 17.51
C ASP A 396 9.22 -12.47 17.83
N LYS A 397 10.51 -12.35 18.19
CA LYS A 397 11.17 -11.07 18.51
C LYS A 397 11.34 -10.19 17.27
N GLU A 398 11.50 -10.78 16.10
CA GLU A 398 11.72 -10.09 14.82
C GLU A 398 10.42 -9.74 14.09
N THR A 399 9.30 -10.34 14.48
CA THR A 399 8.00 -10.19 13.79
C THR A 399 7.58 -8.73 13.64
N SER A 400 7.76 -7.91 14.67
CA SER A 400 7.41 -6.47 14.60
C SER A 400 8.27 -5.72 13.60
N ALA A 401 9.59 -5.94 13.60
CA ALA A 401 10.51 -5.33 12.66
C ALA A 401 10.27 -5.82 11.22
N ALA A 402 9.99 -7.12 11.06
CA ALA A 402 9.65 -7.73 9.78
C ALA A 402 8.37 -7.12 9.20
N SER A 403 7.33 -6.95 10.03
CA SER A 403 6.07 -6.30 9.65
C SER A 403 6.26 -4.84 9.22
N SER A 404 7.07 -4.09 9.96
CA SER A 404 7.39 -2.68 9.66
C SER A 404 8.10 -2.56 8.31
N ILE A 405 9.16 -3.34 8.07
CA ILE A 405 9.90 -3.33 6.80
C ILE A 405 8.99 -3.77 5.65
N ALA A 406 8.23 -4.86 5.82
CA ALA A 406 7.34 -5.36 4.78
C ALA A 406 6.28 -4.32 4.40
N SER A 407 5.66 -3.65 5.39
CA SER A 407 4.66 -2.60 5.15
C SER A 407 5.27 -1.37 4.47
N THR A 408 6.45 -0.93 4.92
CA THR A 408 7.20 0.17 4.30
C THR A 408 7.53 -0.13 2.85
N MET A 409 8.12 -1.29 2.58
CA MET A 409 8.48 -1.71 1.22
C MET A 409 7.25 -1.92 0.33
N GLN A 410 6.13 -2.36 0.91
CA GLN A 410 4.85 -2.47 0.21
C GLN A 410 4.35 -1.10 -0.25
N GLN A 411 4.29 -0.11 0.63
CA GLN A 411 3.80 1.21 0.28
C GLN A 411 4.74 1.93 -0.68
N MET A 412 6.05 1.81 -0.47
CA MET A 412 7.06 2.34 -1.39
C MET A 412 6.91 1.73 -2.79
N SER A 413 6.69 0.41 -2.89
CA SER A 413 6.53 -0.26 -4.18
C SER A 413 5.23 0.10 -4.89
N ILE A 414 4.15 0.38 -4.16
CA ILE A 414 2.90 0.89 -4.74
C ILE A 414 3.12 2.31 -5.29
N SER A 415 3.75 3.19 -4.50
CA SER A 415 4.09 4.55 -4.94
C SER A 415 4.92 4.55 -6.22
N PHE A 416 6.00 3.77 -6.23
CA PHE A 416 6.87 3.63 -7.40
C PHE A 416 6.18 2.95 -8.58
N GLY A 417 5.27 1.99 -8.31
CA GLY A 417 4.46 1.35 -9.35
C GLY A 417 3.58 2.35 -10.09
N VAL A 418 2.89 3.24 -9.35
CA VAL A 418 2.09 4.33 -9.95
C VAL A 418 2.98 5.30 -10.73
N ALA A 419 4.12 5.72 -10.16
CA ALA A 419 5.07 6.61 -10.82
C ALA A 419 5.64 5.98 -12.10
N THR A 420 6.04 4.69 -12.05
CA THR A 420 6.55 3.94 -13.21
C THR A 420 5.49 3.78 -14.30
N ALA A 421 4.25 3.49 -13.93
CA ALA A 421 3.13 3.38 -14.88
C ALA A 421 2.84 4.72 -15.57
N GLY A 422 2.79 5.81 -14.78
CA GLY A 422 2.65 7.16 -15.32
C GLY A 422 3.82 7.54 -16.25
N LEU A 423 5.06 7.25 -15.83
CA LEU A 423 6.25 7.50 -16.64
C LEU A 423 6.21 6.71 -17.96
N ALA A 424 5.94 5.40 -17.90
CA ALA A 424 5.84 4.57 -19.10
C ALA A 424 4.78 5.10 -20.07
N THR A 425 3.62 5.52 -19.54
CA THR A 425 2.56 6.10 -20.39
C THR A 425 2.98 7.44 -20.98
N THR A 426 3.58 8.34 -20.19
CA THR A 426 4.06 9.64 -20.67
C THR A 426 5.13 9.51 -21.77
N PHE A 427 5.95 8.47 -21.68
CA PHE A 427 6.98 8.20 -22.70
C PHE A 427 6.38 7.81 -24.06
N PHE A 428 5.22 7.14 -24.05
CA PHE A 428 4.58 6.65 -25.27
C PHE A 428 3.42 7.51 -25.76
N VAL A 429 2.93 8.47 -24.97
CA VAL A 429 1.86 9.38 -25.38
C VAL A 429 2.46 10.70 -25.88
N PRO A 430 2.11 11.18 -27.08
CA PRO A 430 2.55 12.48 -27.59
C PRO A 430 2.09 13.62 -26.67
N ARG A 431 2.85 14.71 -26.64
CA ARG A 431 2.55 15.89 -25.83
C ARG A 431 1.41 16.71 -26.45
N GLY A 432 0.56 17.30 -25.60
CA GLY A 432 -0.54 18.16 -25.99
C GLY A 432 -1.89 17.48 -25.74
N HIS A 433 -2.91 17.94 -26.45
CA HIS A 433 -4.24 17.31 -26.43
C HIS A 433 -4.15 16.00 -27.24
N SER A 434 -3.79 14.90 -26.58
CA SER A 434 -3.71 13.59 -27.22
C SER A 434 -5.11 13.11 -27.61
N ALA A 435 -5.26 12.66 -28.85
CA ALA A 435 -6.49 11.98 -29.26
C ALA A 435 -6.73 10.73 -28.40
N PRO A 436 -8.00 10.33 -28.18
CA PRO A 436 -8.30 9.10 -27.41
C PRO A 436 -7.53 7.87 -27.91
N THR A 437 -7.32 7.74 -29.20
CA THR A 437 -6.56 6.66 -29.84
C THR A 437 -5.08 6.66 -29.42
N GLU A 438 -4.47 7.83 -29.30
CA GLU A 438 -3.07 7.96 -28.85
C GLU A 438 -2.93 7.59 -27.38
N MET A 439 -3.91 7.98 -26.55
CA MET A 439 -3.96 7.60 -25.14
C MET A 439 -4.10 6.06 -24.99
N ILE A 440 -4.96 5.42 -25.76
CA ILE A 440 -5.11 3.96 -25.79
C ILE A 440 -3.76 3.32 -26.14
N GLN A 441 -3.12 3.73 -27.23
CA GLN A 441 -1.85 3.18 -27.66
C GLN A 441 -0.74 3.40 -26.63
N GLY A 442 -0.67 4.56 -26.00
CA GLY A 442 0.30 4.86 -24.96
C GLY A 442 0.13 3.97 -23.74
N ILE A 443 -1.12 3.78 -23.29
CA ILE A 443 -1.44 2.89 -22.16
C ILE A 443 -1.14 1.43 -22.54
N HIS A 444 -1.45 0.99 -23.76
CA HIS A 444 -1.12 -0.36 -24.22
C HIS A 444 0.39 -0.63 -24.17
N LYS A 445 1.21 0.28 -24.71
CA LYS A 445 2.67 0.16 -24.65
C LYS A 445 3.19 0.17 -23.21
N ALA A 446 2.61 1.00 -22.33
CA ALA A 446 2.95 0.99 -20.92
C ALA A 446 2.60 -0.36 -20.26
N LEU A 447 1.42 -0.91 -20.54
CA LEU A 447 1.00 -2.23 -20.04
C LEU A 447 1.91 -3.36 -20.56
N LEU A 448 2.37 -3.30 -21.82
CA LEU A 448 3.34 -4.24 -22.36
C LEU A 448 4.69 -4.15 -21.62
N ALA A 449 5.19 -2.95 -21.38
CA ALA A 449 6.43 -2.74 -20.63
C ALA A 449 6.31 -3.22 -19.17
N LEU A 450 5.21 -2.87 -18.50
CA LEU A 450 4.94 -3.28 -17.11
C LEU A 450 4.71 -4.80 -16.99
N GLY A 451 4.03 -5.42 -17.95
CA GLY A 451 3.85 -6.86 -18.03
C GLY A 451 5.17 -7.60 -18.18
N THR A 452 6.03 -7.11 -19.06
CA THR A 452 7.40 -7.65 -19.25
C THR A 452 8.22 -7.51 -17.96
N LEU A 453 8.18 -6.33 -17.32
CA LEU A 453 8.85 -6.09 -16.03
C LEU A 453 8.34 -7.04 -14.94
N THR A 454 7.02 -7.28 -14.90
CA THR A 454 6.41 -8.24 -13.96
C THR A 454 6.94 -9.64 -14.21
N ILE A 455 6.99 -10.12 -15.46
CA ILE A 455 7.54 -11.44 -15.79
C ILE A 455 9.01 -11.53 -15.37
N LEU A 456 9.82 -10.51 -15.66
CA LEU A 456 11.22 -10.47 -15.27
C LEU A 456 11.41 -10.53 -13.74
N SER A 457 10.50 -9.95 -12.96
CA SER A 457 10.56 -10.00 -11.50
C SER A 457 10.48 -11.42 -10.93
N THR A 458 10.03 -12.41 -11.72
CA THR A 458 10.04 -13.84 -11.39
C THR A 458 11.44 -14.34 -10.98
N ILE A 459 12.50 -13.72 -11.50
CA ILE A 459 13.89 -14.08 -11.18
C ILE A 459 14.15 -14.02 -9.65
N VAL A 460 13.52 -13.08 -8.95
CA VAL A 460 13.69 -12.93 -7.50
C VAL A 460 13.22 -14.18 -6.75
N PHE A 461 12.10 -14.78 -7.18
CA PHE A 461 11.52 -15.95 -6.54
C PHE A 461 12.26 -17.25 -6.84
N ARG A 462 13.17 -17.27 -7.83
CA ARG A 462 14.06 -18.43 -8.07
C ARG A 462 15.01 -18.71 -6.92
N SER A 463 15.27 -17.71 -6.08
CA SER A 463 16.10 -17.84 -4.87
C SER A 463 15.45 -18.71 -3.79
N LEU A 464 14.14 -18.93 -3.85
CA LEU A 464 13.41 -19.80 -2.94
C LEU A 464 13.73 -21.27 -3.22
N LYS A 465 13.83 -22.08 -2.14
CA LYS A 465 14.00 -23.53 -2.22
C LYS A 465 12.65 -24.26 -2.07
N PRO A 466 12.55 -25.51 -2.52
CA PRO A 466 11.43 -26.36 -2.13
C PRO A 466 11.35 -26.44 -0.60
N GLY A 467 10.13 -26.33 -0.04
CA GLY A 467 9.91 -26.32 1.42
C GLY A 467 9.98 -24.93 2.07
N ASP A 468 10.46 -23.88 1.37
CA ASP A 468 10.39 -22.52 1.91
C ASP A 468 8.93 -22.10 2.09
N GLY A 469 8.57 -21.69 3.31
CA GLY A 469 7.21 -21.30 3.67
C GLY A 469 6.32 -22.45 4.21
N ASP A 470 6.81 -23.67 4.31
CA ASP A 470 6.04 -24.80 4.84
C ASP A 470 5.56 -24.55 6.28
N ALA A 471 6.33 -23.83 7.06
CA ALA A 471 5.98 -23.45 8.43
C ALA A 471 4.68 -22.63 8.51
N VAL A 472 4.34 -21.86 7.46
CA VAL A 472 3.14 -21.01 7.40
C VAL A 472 2.04 -21.60 6.50
N SER A 473 2.33 -22.63 5.70
CA SER A 473 1.35 -23.31 4.85
C SER A 473 0.64 -24.48 5.51
N HIS A 474 1.08 -24.91 6.72
CA HIS A 474 0.65 -26.15 7.39
C HIS A 474 0.82 -27.40 6.50
N GLN A 475 1.77 -27.40 5.58
CA GLN A 475 2.15 -28.62 4.89
C GLN A 475 2.68 -29.64 5.91
N LYS A 476 1.97 -30.77 6.07
CA LYS A 476 2.56 -31.96 6.64
C LYS A 476 3.68 -32.37 5.69
N VAL A 477 4.93 -32.25 6.15
CA VAL A 477 6.08 -32.75 5.40
C VAL A 477 5.88 -34.24 5.20
N PHE A 478 5.44 -34.66 4.03
CA PHE A 478 5.62 -36.03 3.57
C PHE A 478 7.12 -36.16 3.27
N HIS A 479 7.91 -36.61 4.25
CA HIS A 479 9.20 -37.18 3.97
C HIS A 479 8.96 -38.55 3.32
N PRO A 480 9.26 -38.75 2.02
CA PRO A 480 9.36 -40.08 1.47
C PRO A 480 10.69 -40.66 1.95
N GLY A 481 10.64 -41.45 3.02
CA GLY A 481 11.83 -42.14 3.54
C GLY A 481 11.85 -42.28 5.06
N GLY A 482 11.04 -43.16 5.60
CA GLY A 482 11.10 -43.78 6.87
C GLY A 482 10.57 -45.18 6.74
#